data_0bce2a335be4c53c863d015aea038b31
#
_entry.id   0bce2a335be4c53c863d015aea038b31
#
_cell.length_a   1.000
_cell.length_b   1.000
_cell.length_c   1.000
_cell.angle_alpha   90.00
_cell.angle_beta   90.00
_cell.angle_gamma   90.00
#
_symmetry.space_group_name_H-M   'P 1'
#
loop_
_entity.id
_entity.type
_entity.pdbx_description
1 polymer ?
#
loop_
_entity_poly.entity_id
_entity_poly.type
_entity_poly.pdbx_seq_one_letter_code
_entity_poly.pdbx_strand_id
1 'polypeptide(L)'
;MSDDLALQGKRALVTGGTKGIGAAVVSALREAGATVLTTARSQPAQLAHADQFVTADVSTAAGCAMVAQAVGERLGGLDILVHVVGGSSAPAGGFAVLDDQEWQKALDQNLFAAVRLDRALLPAMLAQGSGVIIHITSIQRQLPLPDATIAYAAAKAALSNYSKALSKEVSPKGVRVVRVSPGWVETDGAVGLVEDIARQHGTDYEGSRKIVMDSLGGIPLGRPAQPKEVADLVAFLASARAASITGTEYVIDGGTVPTV
;
A
#
# COMPACT_ATOMS: atom_id res chain seq x y z
N MET A 1 1.01 24.64 5.18
CA MET A 1 0.36 23.98 4.01
C MET A 1 -0.43 22.70 4.36
N SER A 2 -0.44 22.25 5.62
CA SER A 2 -1.18 21.06 6.08
C SER A 2 -2.68 21.29 6.35
N ASP A 3 -3.10 22.52 6.57
CA ASP A 3 -4.51 22.87 6.86
C ASP A 3 -5.48 22.65 5.68
N ASP A 4 -4.93 22.43 4.48
CA ASP A 4 -5.69 22.39 3.23
C ASP A 4 -6.40 21.04 2.98
N LEU A 5 -6.01 19.95 3.63
CA LEU A 5 -6.65 18.63 3.45
C LEU A 5 -7.72 18.31 4.49
N ALA A 6 -7.72 19.02 5.63
CA ALA A 6 -8.75 18.99 6.67
C ALA A 6 -9.23 17.57 7.07
N LEU A 7 -8.32 16.76 7.63
CA LEU A 7 -8.64 15.43 8.18
C LEU A 7 -8.85 15.44 9.70
N GLN A 8 -9.06 16.62 10.31
CA GLN A 8 -9.33 16.75 11.74
C GLN A 8 -10.48 15.85 12.16
N GLY A 9 -10.25 15.07 13.22
CA GLY A 9 -11.26 14.15 13.77
C GLY A 9 -11.51 12.89 12.92
N LYS A 10 -10.84 12.70 11.79
CA LYS A 10 -10.92 11.48 11.01
C LYS A 10 -10.12 10.35 11.65
N ARG A 11 -10.65 9.15 11.63
CA ARG A 11 -10.08 7.93 12.18
C ARG A 11 -9.56 7.09 11.02
N ALA A 12 -8.27 6.80 11.02
CA ALA A 12 -7.60 6.10 9.94
C ALA A 12 -6.94 4.81 10.43
N LEU A 13 -7.01 3.76 9.61
CA LEU A 13 -6.16 2.58 9.70
C LEU A 13 -5.22 2.55 8.50
N VAL A 14 -3.91 2.42 8.78
CA VAL A 14 -2.88 2.20 7.76
C VAL A 14 -2.17 0.88 8.04
N THR A 15 -2.29 -0.10 7.16
CA THR A 15 -1.57 -1.36 7.29
C THR A 15 -0.11 -1.19 6.84
N GLY A 16 0.85 -1.77 7.60
CA GLY A 16 2.27 -1.66 7.26
C GLY A 16 2.86 -0.26 7.45
N GLY A 17 2.35 0.52 8.39
CA GLY A 17 2.69 1.95 8.57
C GLY A 17 4.00 2.24 9.32
N THR A 18 4.92 1.29 9.42
CA THR A 18 6.18 1.47 10.18
C THR A 18 7.40 1.75 9.32
N LYS A 19 7.32 1.56 8.00
CA LYS A 19 8.42 1.74 7.04
C LYS A 19 7.91 2.22 5.68
N GLY A 20 8.82 2.81 4.90
CA GLY A 20 8.61 3.16 3.49
C GLY A 20 7.33 3.96 3.25
N ILE A 21 6.55 3.55 2.24
CA ILE A 21 5.28 4.22 1.85
C ILE A 21 4.32 4.29 3.05
N GLY A 22 4.19 3.20 3.82
CA GLY A 22 3.26 3.16 4.95
C GLY A 22 3.59 4.18 6.03
N ALA A 23 4.86 4.33 6.41
CA ALA A 23 5.29 5.34 7.38
C ALA A 23 5.03 6.76 6.87
N ALA A 24 5.31 7.01 5.59
CA ALA A 24 5.03 8.31 4.97
C ALA A 24 3.52 8.61 4.95
N VAL A 25 2.67 7.62 4.65
CA VAL A 25 1.20 7.77 4.69
C VAL A 25 0.72 8.07 6.11
N VAL A 26 1.23 7.36 7.14
CA VAL A 26 0.90 7.62 8.55
C VAL A 26 1.26 9.07 8.91
N SER A 27 2.47 9.54 8.53
CA SER A 27 2.89 10.93 8.77
C SER A 27 1.96 11.93 8.11
N ALA A 28 1.72 11.78 6.81
CA ALA A 28 0.88 12.71 6.03
C ALA A 28 -0.57 12.79 6.56
N LEU A 29 -1.18 11.66 6.94
CA LEU A 29 -2.53 11.65 7.50
C LEU A 29 -2.58 12.30 8.90
N ARG A 30 -1.55 12.09 9.75
CA ARG A 30 -1.44 12.75 11.06
C ARG A 30 -1.20 14.25 10.93
N GLU A 31 -0.32 14.65 10.03
CA GLU A 31 -0.07 16.07 9.73
C GLU A 31 -1.33 16.79 9.24
N ALA A 32 -2.22 16.07 8.53
CA ALA A 32 -3.52 16.58 8.11
C ALA A 32 -4.59 16.52 9.23
N GLY A 33 -4.27 16.04 10.44
CA GLY A 33 -5.13 16.06 11.62
C GLY A 33 -5.87 14.75 11.92
N ALA A 34 -5.62 13.65 11.21
CA ALA A 34 -6.26 12.36 11.47
C ALA A 34 -5.66 11.64 12.68
N THR A 35 -6.49 10.90 13.42
CA THR A 35 -6.03 9.87 14.37
C THR A 35 -5.74 8.60 13.60
N VAL A 36 -4.47 8.15 13.62
CA VAL A 36 -4.02 7.04 12.77
C VAL A 36 -3.59 5.85 13.60
N LEU A 37 -4.35 4.75 13.55
CA LEU A 37 -3.92 3.43 13.99
C LEU A 37 -3.09 2.78 12.88
N THR A 38 -2.00 2.12 13.25
CA THR A 38 -1.19 1.38 12.28
C THR A 38 -0.79 0.01 12.79
N THR A 39 -0.39 -0.87 11.89
CA THR A 39 0.03 -2.24 12.22
C THR A 39 1.27 -2.66 11.45
N ALA A 40 2.08 -3.49 12.08
CA ALA A 40 3.18 -4.23 11.47
C ALA A 40 3.43 -5.53 12.25
N ARG A 41 4.22 -6.44 11.69
CA ARG A 41 4.58 -7.73 12.31
C ARG A 41 5.43 -7.59 13.56
N SER A 42 6.17 -6.51 13.69
CA SER A 42 6.99 -6.20 14.86
C SER A 42 6.87 -4.72 15.22
N GLN A 43 6.91 -4.43 16.51
CA GLN A 43 6.91 -3.06 17.01
C GLN A 43 8.29 -2.44 16.77
N PRO A 44 8.36 -1.23 16.20
CA PRO A 44 9.61 -0.48 16.12
C PRO A 44 10.17 -0.16 17.51
N ALA A 45 11.51 -0.12 17.63
CA ALA A 45 12.18 0.20 18.91
C ALA A 45 11.81 1.62 19.41
N GLN A 46 11.56 2.55 18.48
CA GLN A 46 11.06 3.90 18.78
C GLN A 46 9.70 4.08 18.11
N LEU A 47 8.67 4.27 18.90
CA LEU A 47 7.30 4.46 18.42
C LEU A 47 6.67 5.65 19.17
N ALA A 48 6.47 6.75 18.45
CA ALA A 48 5.96 7.99 19.04
C ALA A 48 4.52 7.88 19.57
N HIS A 49 3.73 6.91 19.05
CA HIS A 49 2.32 6.69 19.40
C HIS A 49 2.06 5.20 19.60
N ALA A 50 2.55 4.65 20.72
CA ALA A 50 2.44 3.22 21.02
C ALA A 50 0.98 2.76 21.17
N ASP A 51 0.10 3.60 21.68
CA ASP A 51 -1.34 3.41 21.78
C ASP A 51 -2.05 3.29 20.44
N GLN A 52 -1.46 3.83 19.38
CA GLN A 52 -1.94 3.80 18.00
C GLN A 52 -1.21 2.76 17.13
N PHE A 53 -0.67 1.72 17.74
CA PHE A 53 0.04 0.65 17.07
C PHE A 53 -0.46 -0.73 17.49
N VAL A 54 -0.61 -1.65 16.51
CA VAL A 54 -1.00 -3.04 16.74
C VAL A 54 0.05 -3.96 16.12
N THR A 55 0.68 -4.79 16.93
CA THR A 55 1.54 -5.87 16.42
C THR A 55 0.65 -6.98 15.85
N ALA A 56 0.64 -7.14 14.53
CA ALA A 56 -0.13 -8.19 13.88
C ALA A 56 0.44 -8.54 12.50
N ASP A 57 0.32 -9.80 12.11
CA ASP A 57 0.58 -10.25 10.74
C ASP A 57 -0.75 -10.33 9.98
N VAL A 58 -1.04 -9.30 9.20
CA VAL A 58 -2.26 -9.20 8.40
C VAL A 58 -2.29 -10.13 7.19
N SER A 59 -1.22 -10.87 6.89
CA SER A 59 -1.28 -11.97 5.93
C SER A 59 -2.12 -13.15 6.46
N THR A 60 -2.36 -13.21 7.77
CA THR A 60 -3.17 -14.23 8.43
C THR A 60 -4.57 -13.73 8.80
N ALA A 61 -5.55 -14.65 8.84
CA ALA A 61 -6.90 -14.32 9.28
C ALA A 61 -6.93 -13.84 10.75
N ALA A 62 -6.13 -14.46 11.61
CA ALA A 62 -6.02 -14.10 13.03
C ALA A 62 -5.45 -12.67 13.19
N GLY A 63 -4.38 -12.33 12.47
CA GLY A 63 -3.82 -10.98 12.50
C GLY A 63 -4.80 -9.91 12.00
N CYS A 64 -5.57 -10.20 10.95
CA CYS A 64 -6.64 -9.31 10.49
C CYS A 64 -7.74 -9.12 11.54
N ALA A 65 -8.15 -10.19 12.23
CA ALA A 65 -9.15 -10.11 13.30
C ALA A 65 -8.65 -9.26 14.48
N MET A 66 -7.40 -9.42 14.90
CA MET A 66 -6.78 -8.58 15.94
C MET A 66 -6.78 -7.09 15.57
N VAL A 67 -6.44 -6.76 14.31
CA VAL A 67 -6.45 -5.37 13.84
C VAL A 67 -7.86 -4.81 13.80
N ALA A 68 -8.84 -5.58 13.31
CA ALA A 68 -10.24 -5.15 13.27
C ALA A 68 -10.81 -4.89 14.67
N GLN A 69 -10.50 -5.76 15.64
CA GLN A 69 -10.85 -5.55 17.04
C GLN A 69 -10.24 -4.26 17.60
N ALA A 70 -8.94 -4.05 17.38
CA ALA A 70 -8.25 -2.84 17.84
C ALA A 70 -8.81 -1.55 17.23
N VAL A 71 -9.28 -1.57 15.97
CA VAL A 71 -9.99 -0.43 15.36
C VAL A 71 -11.26 -0.11 16.15
N GLY A 72 -12.07 -1.11 16.49
CA GLY A 72 -13.27 -0.91 17.30
C GLY A 72 -12.98 -0.35 18.68
N GLU A 73 -12.00 -0.92 19.39
CA GLU A 73 -11.66 -0.56 20.77
C GLU A 73 -10.96 0.80 20.88
N ARG A 74 -10.06 1.13 19.95
CA ARG A 74 -9.17 2.31 20.07
C ARG A 74 -9.63 3.50 19.26
N LEU A 75 -10.35 3.28 18.16
CA LEU A 75 -10.86 4.36 17.30
C LEU A 75 -12.38 4.55 17.41
N GLY A 76 -13.12 3.54 17.88
CA GLY A 76 -14.59 3.60 17.95
C GLY A 76 -15.29 3.68 16.59
N GLY A 77 -14.59 3.42 15.49
CA GLY A 77 -15.06 3.46 14.11
C GLY A 77 -13.93 3.76 13.14
N LEU A 78 -14.25 3.88 11.84
CA LEU A 78 -13.24 4.05 10.79
C LEU A 78 -13.77 4.96 9.68
N ASP A 79 -12.98 5.97 9.30
CA ASP A 79 -13.27 6.89 8.20
C ASP A 79 -12.36 6.64 7.00
N ILE A 80 -11.12 6.23 7.25
CA ILE A 80 -10.08 6.04 6.23
C ILE A 80 -9.40 4.69 6.44
N LEU A 81 -9.39 3.85 5.42
CA LEU A 81 -8.66 2.56 5.42
C LEU A 81 -7.64 2.55 4.29
N VAL A 82 -6.34 2.46 4.64
CA VAL A 82 -5.26 2.40 3.65
C VAL A 82 -4.52 1.07 3.74
N HIS A 83 -4.65 0.26 2.70
CA HIS A 83 -3.95 -1.01 2.56
C HIS A 83 -2.59 -0.81 1.89
N VAL A 84 -1.54 -0.70 2.71
CA VAL A 84 -0.17 -0.56 2.20
C VAL A 84 0.61 -1.87 2.22
N VAL A 85 0.24 -2.81 3.10
CA VAL A 85 0.93 -4.11 3.17
C VAL A 85 0.99 -4.78 1.81
N GLY A 86 2.20 -5.15 1.42
CA GLY A 86 2.48 -5.83 0.17
C GLY A 86 3.99 -5.97 -0.04
N GLY A 87 4.35 -6.74 -1.05
CA GLY A 87 5.73 -7.00 -1.43
C GLY A 87 5.92 -8.43 -1.92
N SER A 88 7.12 -8.73 -2.38
CA SER A 88 7.55 -10.07 -2.74
C SER A 88 8.75 -10.48 -1.89
N SER A 89 8.75 -11.72 -1.40
CA SER A 89 9.88 -12.41 -0.81
C SER A 89 10.19 -13.71 -1.57
N ALA A 90 9.60 -13.86 -2.76
CA ALA A 90 9.84 -15.01 -3.61
C ALA A 90 11.30 -15.05 -4.07
N PRO A 91 11.91 -16.24 -4.20
CA PRO A 91 13.25 -16.38 -4.76
C PRO A 91 13.27 -15.92 -6.22
N ALA A 92 14.42 -15.41 -6.66
CA ALA A 92 14.66 -15.14 -8.08
C ALA A 92 14.75 -16.46 -8.88
N GLY A 93 14.30 -16.46 -10.14
CA GLY A 93 14.35 -17.64 -11.01
C GLY A 93 13.06 -17.91 -11.78
N GLY A 94 12.14 -16.93 -11.78
CA GLY A 94 10.91 -16.99 -12.58
C GLY A 94 9.91 -18.05 -12.10
N PHE A 95 9.16 -18.61 -13.04
CA PHE A 95 8.06 -19.54 -12.71
C PHE A 95 8.53 -20.85 -12.09
N ALA A 96 9.74 -21.29 -12.43
CA ALA A 96 10.25 -22.61 -12.03
C ALA A 96 10.52 -22.75 -10.51
N VAL A 97 10.69 -21.62 -9.81
CA VAL A 97 10.97 -21.60 -8.37
C VAL A 97 9.74 -21.24 -7.53
N LEU A 98 8.60 -20.99 -8.17
CA LEU A 98 7.35 -20.62 -7.53
C LEU A 98 6.45 -21.87 -7.32
N ASP A 99 6.62 -22.54 -6.20
CA ASP A 99 5.72 -23.60 -5.77
C ASP A 99 4.39 -23.07 -5.22
N ASP A 100 3.47 -23.96 -4.89
CA ASP A 100 2.16 -23.59 -4.34
C ASP A 100 2.28 -22.77 -3.05
N GLN A 101 3.32 -23.00 -2.25
CA GLN A 101 3.56 -22.24 -1.01
C GLN A 101 3.94 -20.80 -1.28
N GLU A 102 4.82 -20.55 -2.28
CA GLU A 102 5.19 -19.19 -2.69
C GLU A 102 3.99 -18.45 -3.30
N TRP A 103 3.15 -19.14 -4.09
CA TRP A 103 1.90 -18.57 -4.59
C TRP A 103 0.95 -18.20 -3.45
N GLN A 104 0.76 -19.09 -2.47
CA GLN A 104 -0.13 -18.84 -1.34
C GLN A 104 0.37 -17.65 -0.50
N LYS A 105 1.68 -17.56 -0.22
CA LYS A 105 2.27 -16.41 0.48
C LYS A 105 2.01 -15.08 -0.26
N ALA A 106 2.22 -15.09 -1.58
CA ALA A 106 1.98 -13.90 -2.38
C ALA A 106 0.52 -13.44 -2.33
N LEU A 107 -0.44 -14.36 -2.44
CA LEU A 107 -1.87 -14.10 -2.35
C LEU A 107 -2.28 -13.63 -0.94
N ASP A 108 -1.81 -14.30 0.11
CA ASP A 108 -2.13 -13.95 1.49
C ASP A 108 -1.66 -12.53 1.84
N GLN A 109 -0.45 -12.17 1.42
CA GLN A 109 0.12 -10.87 1.72
C GLN A 109 -0.47 -9.75 0.85
N ASN A 110 -0.64 -9.97 -0.46
CA ASN A 110 -0.93 -8.90 -1.41
C ASN A 110 -2.40 -8.79 -1.82
N LEU A 111 -3.23 -9.78 -1.51
CA LEU A 111 -4.67 -9.80 -1.79
C LEU A 111 -5.49 -10.04 -0.52
N PHE A 112 -5.30 -11.20 0.13
CA PHE A 112 -6.20 -11.61 1.21
C PHE A 112 -6.07 -10.74 2.46
N ALA A 113 -4.93 -10.11 2.72
CA ALA A 113 -4.79 -9.12 3.79
C ALA A 113 -5.84 -7.98 3.64
N ALA A 114 -5.97 -7.42 2.43
CA ALA A 114 -6.96 -6.39 2.16
C ALA A 114 -8.39 -6.93 2.21
N VAL A 115 -8.67 -8.05 1.52
CA VAL A 115 -10.01 -8.65 1.50
C VAL A 115 -10.52 -9.00 2.89
N ARG A 116 -9.67 -9.56 3.77
CA ARG A 116 -10.04 -9.92 5.16
C ARG A 116 -10.36 -8.69 6.00
N LEU A 117 -9.57 -7.64 5.90
CA LEU A 117 -9.79 -6.39 6.64
C LEU A 117 -11.00 -5.62 6.10
N ASP A 118 -11.18 -5.55 4.78
CA ASP A 118 -12.38 -4.95 4.19
C ASP A 118 -13.65 -5.65 4.70
N ARG A 119 -13.68 -6.98 4.68
CA ARG A 119 -14.83 -7.76 5.20
C ARG A 119 -15.13 -7.49 6.67
N ALA A 120 -14.08 -7.25 7.48
CA ALA A 120 -14.24 -7.02 8.91
C ALA A 120 -14.66 -5.57 9.24
N LEU A 121 -14.19 -4.59 8.46
CA LEU A 121 -14.32 -3.16 8.80
C LEU A 121 -15.39 -2.43 7.99
N LEU A 122 -15.60 -2.84 6.73
CA LEU A 122 -16.55 -2.20 5.82
C LEU A 122 -18.00 -2.17 6.34
N PRO A 123 -18.54 -3.19 7.03
CA PRO A 123 -19.90 -3.12 7.56
C PRO A 123 -20.15 -1.90 8.46
N ALA A 124 -19.19 -1.52 9.31
CA ALA A 124 -19.29 -0.34 10.15
C ALA A 124 -19.22 0.96 9.33
N MET A 125 -18.36 1.02 8.30
CA MET A 125 -18.28 2.17 7.39
C MET A 125 -19.59 2.34 6.59
N LEU A 126 -20.20 1.24 6.16
CA LEU A 126 -21.50 1.27 5.46
C LEU A 126 -22.62 1.73 6.37
N ALA A 127 -22.64 1.29 7.63
CA ALA A 127 -23.63 1.75 8.61
C ALA A 127 -23.46 3.26 8.93
N GLN A 128 -22.21 3.76 8.89
CA GLN A 128 -21.88 5.18 9.02
C GLN A 128 -22.29 5.99 7.77
N GLY A 129 -22.46 5.36 6.61
CA GLY A 129 -22.80 6.01 5.35
C GLY A 129 -21.67 6.86 4.75
N SER A 130 -20.44 6.70 5.21
CA SER A 130 -19.29 7.48 4.73
C SER A 130 -17.97 6.75 4.99
N GLY A 131 -16.98 7.00 4.15
CA GLY A 131 -15.62 6.47 4.32
C GLY A 131 -14.86 6.40 3.01
N VAL A 132 -13.58 6.08 3.11
CA VAL A 132 -12.72 5.82 1.96
C VAL A 132 -11.79 4.64 2.22
N ILE A 133 -11.71 3.75 1.25
CA ILE A 133 -10.76 2.63 1.21
C ILE A 133 -9.77 2.93 0.09
N ILE A 134 -8.48 2.87 0.39
CA ILE A 134 -7.38 3.10 -0.56
C ILE A 134 -6.50 1.85 -0.60
N HIS A 135 -6.47 1.18 -1.75
CA HIS A 135 -5.61 0.04 -1.98
C HIS A 135 -4.31 0.47 -2.67
N ILE A 136 -3.17 0.24 -2.04
CA ILE A 136 -1.88 0.39 -2.70
C ILE A 136 -1.61 -0.87 -3.53
N THR A 137 -1.79 -0.73 -4.82
CA THR A 137 -1.55 -1.78 -5.82
C THR A 137 -0.10 -1.71 -6.33
N SER A 138 0.14 -1.86 -7.62
CA SER A 138 1.46 -1.69 -8.25
C SER A 138 1.28 -1.59 -9.76
N ILE A 139 2.19 -0.89 -10.45
CA ILE A 139 2.27 -0.95 -11.92
C ILE A 139 2.52 -2.37 -12.42
N GLN A 140 3.11 -3.25 -11.60
CA GLN A 140 3.35 -4.65 -11.98
C GLN A 140 2.08 -5.45 -12.24
N ARG A 141 0.90 -4.97 -11.83
CA ARG A 141 -0.38 -5.56 -12.24
C ARG A 141 -0.58 -5.58 -13.76
N GLN A 142 0.09 -4.72 -14.50
CA GLN A 142 0.04 -4.62 -15.97
C GLN A 142 1.42 -4.65 -16.63
N LEU A 143 2.49 -4.44 -15.87
CA LEU A 143 3.89 -4.51 -16.32
C LEU A 143 4.66 -5.47 -15.39
N PRO A 144 4.39 -6.80 -15.43
CA PRO A 144 5.02 -7.75 -14.53
C PRO A 144 6.50 -7.95 -14.87
N LEU A 145 7.32 -8.23 -13.84
CA LEU A 145 8.72 -8.60 -14.01
C LEU A 145 8.83 -10.14 -13.94
N PRO A 146 9.14 -10.81 -15.06
CA PRO A 146 9.01 -12.28 -15.15
C PRO A 146 10.03 -13.01 -14.27
N ASP A 147 11.20 -12.43 -14.03
CA ASP A 147 12.28 -13.14 -13.33
C ASP A 147 12.18 -13.07 -11.79
N ALA A 148 11.32 -12.18 -11.24
CA ALA A 148 11.37 -11.87 -9.81
C ALA A 148 10.00 -11.79 -9.11
N THR A 149 8.91 -11.44 -9.81
CA THR A 149 7.69 -11.02 -9.12
C THR A 149 6.39 -11.53 -9.73
N ILE A 150 6.39 -12.68 -10.41
CA ILE A 150 5.20 -13.21 -11.11
C ILE A 150 3.99 -13.34 -10.18
N ALA A 151 4.14 -14.03 -9.04
CA ALA A 151 3.04 -14.27 -8.11
C ALA A 151 2.58 -12.96 -7.43
N TYR A 152 3.51 -12.06 -7.11
CA TYR A 152 3.20 -10.71 -6.62
C TYR A 152 2.39 -9.91 -7.64
N ALA A 153 2.83 -9.87 -8.89
CA ALA A 153 2.16 -9.16 -9.97
C ALA A 153 0.72 -9.67 -10.18
N ALA A 154 0.54 -10.99 -10.19
CA ALA A 154 -0.76 -11.63 -10.28
C ALA A 154 -1.67 -11.28 -9.09
N ALA A 155 -1.13 -11.29 -7.85
CA ALA A 155 -1.88 -10.91 -6.66
C ALA A 155 -2.28 -9.43 -6.68
N LYS A 156 -1.39 -8.52 -7.17
CA LYS A 156 -1.70 -7.08 -7.32
C LYS A 156 -2.72 -6.83 -8.45
N ALA A 157 -2.73 -7.63 -9.51
CA ALA A 157 -3.77 -7.58 -10.54
C ALA A 157 -5.13 -8.01 -9.96
N ALA A 158 -5.16 -9.09 -9.18
CA ALA A 158 -6.35 -9.53 -8.47
C ALA A 158 -6.87 -8.48 -7.49
N LEU A 159 -5.99 -7.85 -6.69
CA LEU A 159 -6.36 -6.75 -5.79
C LEU A 159 -6.93 -5.56 -6.56
N SER A 160 -6.36 -5.23 -7.72
CA SER A 160 -6.84 -4.13 -8.56
C SER A 160 -8.26 -4.39 -9.07
N ASN A 161 -8.54 -5.61 -9.52
CA ASN A 161 -9.87 -6.02 -9.97
C ASN A 161 -10.88 -6.05 -8.81
N TYR A 162 -10.51 -6.65 -7.68
CA TYR A 162 -11.30 -6.66 -6.44
C TYR A 162 -11.68 -5.24 -6.01
N SER A 163 -10.72 -4.33 -5.94
CA SER A 163 -10.95 -2.92 -5.60
C SER A 163 -11.99 -2.26 -6.51
N LYS A 164 -11.92 -2.53 -7.82
CA LYS A 164 -12.91 -2.02 -8.78
C LYS A 164 -14.30 -2.60 -8.55
N ALA A 165 -14.40 -3.90 -8.32
CA ALA A 165 -15.67 -4.55 -8.03
C ALA A 165 -16.30 -4.00 -6.75
N LEU A 166 -15.49 -3.91 -5.67
CA LEU A 166 -15.93 -3.37 -4.37
C LEU A 166 -16.43 -1.94 -4.51
N SER A 167 -15.76 -1.08 -5.30
CA SER A 167 -16.20 0.30 -5.49
C SER A 167 -17.60 0.41 -6.06
N LYS A 168 -17.98 -0.46 -6.99
CA LYS A 168 -19.32 -0.46 -7.59
C LYS A 168 -20.41 -0.87 -6.58
N GLU A 169 -20.07 -1.78 -5.66
CA GLU A 169 -21.00 -2.26 -4.66
C GLU A 169 -21.25 -1.25 -3.54
N VAL A 170 -20.19 -0.56 -3.08
CA VAL A 170 -20.26 0.20 -1.83
C VAL A 170 -20.34 1.72 -2.04
N SER A 171 -19.95 2.25 -3.20
CA SER A 171 -20.04 3.70 -3.44
C SER A 171 -21.45 4.24 -3.41
N PRO A 172 -22.50 3.52 -3.87
CA PRO A 172 -23.90 3.96 -3.68
C PRO A 172 -24.32 4.10 -2.21
N LYS A 173 -23.54 3.49 -1.30
CA LYS A 173 -23.78 3.52 0.15
C LYS A 173 -22.84 4.50 0.88
N GLY A 174 -22.19 5.40 0.15
CA GLY A 174 -21.36 6.48 0.71
C GLY A 174 -19.90 6.13 0.98
N VAL A 175 -19.42 4.92 0.66
CA VAL A 175 -18.02 4.54 0.85
C VAL A 175 -17.26 4.56 -0.49
N ARG A 176 -16.25 5.41 -0.59
CA ARG A 176 -15.39 5.47 -1.78
C ARG A 176 -14.29 4.38 -1.73
N VAL A 177 -13.97 3.82 -2.88
CA VAL A 177 -12.85 2.85 -3.00
C VAL A 177 -11.99 3.27 -4.18
N VAL A 178 -10.71 3.49 -3.93
CA VAL A 178 -9.74 3.92 -4.95
C VAL A 178 -8.46 3.11 -4.88
N ARG A 179 -7.66 3.16 -5.93
CA ARG A 179 -6.37 2.50 -6.02
C ARG A 179 -5.28 3.50 -6.32
N VAL A 180 -4.12 3.28 -5.70
CA VAL A 180 -2.87 3.95 -6.05
C VAL A 180 -1.90 2.86 -6.49
N SER A 181 -1.33 3.01 -7.68
CA SER A 181 -0.39 2.07 -8.29
C SER A 181 0.98 2.73 -8.44
N PRO A 182 1.84 2.60 -7.44
CA PRO A 182 3.21 3.09 -7.55
C PRO A 182 4.02 2.27 -8.55
N GLY A 183 4.97 2.96 -9.20
CA GLY A 183 6.14 2.34 -9.84
C GLY A 183 7.20 1.98 -8.81
N TRP A 184 8.46 2.15 -9.18
CA TRP A 184 9.57 2.01 -8.24
C TRP A 184 9.59 3.21 -7.28
N VAL A 185 9.53 2.92 -5.97
CA VAL A 185 9.58 3.91 -4.89
C VAL A 185 10.84 3.67 -4.07
N GLU A 186 11.62 4.71 -3.84
CA GLU A 186 12.88 4.68 -3.12
C GLU A 186 12.65 4.58 -1.59
N THR A 187 12.17 3.43 -1.16
CA THR A 187 12.02 3.07 0.25
C THR A 187 13.34 2.55 0.81
N ASP A 188 13.48 2.46 2.14
CA ASP A 188 14.67 1.86 2.78
C ASP A 188 14.99 0.45 2.22
N GLY A 189 13.95 -0.34 1.95
CA GLY A 189 14.11 -1.66 1.34
C GLY A 189 14.62 -1.60 -0.11
N ALA A 190 14.18 -0.61 -0.88
CA ALA A 190 14.65 -0.40 -2.25
C ALA A 190 16.09 0.12 -2.27
N VAL A 191 16.45 1.01 -1.33
CA VAL A 191 17.84 1.46 -1.15
C VAL A 191 18.75 0.28 -0.82
N GLY A 192 18.36 -0.57 0.15
CA GLY A 192 19.11 -1.77 0.49
C GLY A 192 19.32 -2.72 -0.70
N LEU A 193 18.30 -2.90 -1.55
CA LEU A 193 18.42 -3.69 -2.78
C LEU A 193 19.46 -3.09 -3.73
N VAL A 194 19.45 -1.77 -3.95
CA VAL A 194 20.43 -1.08 -4.81
C VAL A 194 21.84 -1.23 -4.24
N GLU A 195 22.01 -1.12 -2.93
CA GLU A 195 23.31 -1.35 -2.26
C GLU A 195 23.81 -2.78 -2.39
N ASP A 196 22.90 -3.78 -2.31
CA ASP A 196 23.23 -5.20 -2.53
C ASP A 196 23.72 -5.44 -3.97
N ILE A 197 23.02 -4.86 -4.95
CA ILE A 197 23.41 -4.91 -6.35
C ILE A 197 24.78 -4.25 -6.55
N ALA A 198 25.04 -3.10 -5.92
CA ALA A 198 26.31 -2.40 -5.99
C ALA A 198 27.46 -3.30 -5.50
N ARG A 199 27.28 -3.99 -4.38
CA ARG A 199 28.28 -4.94 -3.86
C ARG A 199 28.49 -6.14 -4.78
N GLN A 200 27.43 -6.68 -5.38
CA GLN A 200 27.52 -7.85 -6.27
C GLN A 200 28.18 -7.54 -7.61
N HIS A 201 27.92 -6.37 -8.16
CA HIS A 201 28.43 -5.98 -9.48
C HIS A 201 29.70 -5.12 -9.42
N GLY A 202 30.19 -4.77 -8.21
CA GLY A 202 31.40 -3.95 -8.07
C GLY A 202 31.24 -2.52 -8.61
N THR A 203 30.03 -1.98 -8.56
CA THR A 203 29.71 -0.62 -9.02
C THR A 203 29.27 0.26 -7.83
N ASP A 204 29.06 1.54 -8.07
CA ASP A 204 28.54 2.46 -7.06
C ASP A 204 27.00 2.41 -6.97
N TYR A 205 26.43 3.18 -6.03
CA TYR A 205 24.99 3.27 -5.82
C TYR A 205 24.26 3.77 -7.08
N GLU A 206 24.76 4.83 -7.71
CA GLU A 206 24.10 5.42 -8.89
C GLU A 206 24.15 4.50 -10.10
N GLY A 207 25.25 3.77 -10.31
CA GLY A 207 25.36 2.75 -11.34
C GLY A 207 24.35 1.61 -11.12
N SER A 208 24.22 1.14 -9.90
CA SER A 208 23.26 0.08 -9.54
C SER A 208 21.82 0.57 -9.63
N ARG A 209 21.55 1.79 -9.20
CA ARG A 209 20.25 2.43 -9.36
C ARG A 209 19.84 2.51 -10.82
N LYS A 210 20.78 2.86 -11.70
CA LYS A 210 20.56 2.85 -13.15
C LYS A 210 20.24 1.46 -13.67
N ILE A 211 20.95 0.42 -13.21
CA ILE A 211 20.67 -0.98 -13.58
C ILE A 211 19.21 -1.35 -13.24
N VAL A 212 18.75 -1.00 -12.04
CA VAL A 212 17.35 -1.24 -11.64
C VAL A 212 16.39 -0.46 -12.53
N MET A 213 16.63 0.83 -12.79
CA MET A 213 15.78 1.63 -13.68
C MET A 213 15.70 1.06 -15.09
N ASP A 214 16.84 0.63 -15.65
CA ASP A 214 16.90 0.03 -16.98
C ASP A 214 16.13 -1.30 -17.05
N SER A 215 16.17 -2.12 -15.98
CA SER A 215 15.42 -3.38 -15.90
C SER A 215 13.89 -3.18 -15.90
N LEU A 216 13.43 -2.00 -15.52
CA LEU A 216 12.03 -1.59 -15.57
C LEU A 216 11.60 -1.03 -16.94
N GLY A 217 12.52 -0.96 -17.89
CA GLY A 217 12.31 -0.29 -19.20
C GLY A 217 12.53 1.22 -19.15
N GLY A 218 13.12 1.72 -18.08
CA GLY A 218 13.36 3.13 -17.82
C GLY A 218 12.25 3.81 -16.99
N ILE A 219 12.61 4.95 -16.40
CA ILE A 219 11.65 5.85 -15.74
C ILE A 219 11.78 7.22 -16.44
N PRO A 220 10.82 7.65 -17.25
CA PRO A 220 10.91 8.91 -18.00
C PRO A 220 11.22 10.14 -17.14
N LEU A 221 10.72 10.17 -15.90
CA LEU A 221 11.05 11.24 -14.95
C LEU A 221 12.52 11.25 -14.47
N GLY A 222 13.31 10.22 -14.84
CA GLY A 222 14.73 10.10 -14.53
C GLY A 222 15.07 9.66 -13.10
N ARG A 223 14.06 9.36 -12.29
CA ARG A 223 14.23 8.90 -10.89
C ARG A 223 13.06 8.07 -10.41
N PRO A 224 13.24 7.22 -9.38
CA PRO A 224 12.14 6.61 -8.66
C PRO A 224 11.30 7.67 -7.93
N ALA A 225 10.06 7.32 -7.61
CA ALA A 225 9.23 8.14 -6.72
C ALA A 225 9.75 8.06 -5.28
N GLN A 226 9.48 9.10 -4.50
CA GLN A 226 9.73 9.11 -3.06
C GLN A 226 8.49 8.64 -2.29
N PRO A 227 8.65 7.99 -1.12
CA PRO A 227 7.52 7.58 -0.28
C PRO A 227 6.54 8.72 0.02
N LYS A 228 7.06 9.93 0.22
CA LYS A 228 6.26 11.14 0.47
C LYS A 228 5.35 11.49 -0.71
N GLU A 229 5.80 11.33 -1.94
CA GLU A 229 4.99 11.65 -3.13
C GLU A 229 3.76 10.73 -3.22
N VAL A 230 3.92 9.44 -2.86
CA VAL A 230 2.80 8.50 -2.76
C VAL A 230 1.87 8.89 -1.60
N ALA A 231 2.44 9.29 -0.46
CA ALA A 231 1.68 9.68 0.72
C ALA A 231 0.85 10.95 0.51
N ASP A 232 1.39 11.94 -0.20
CA ASP A 232 0.68 13.17 -0.54
C ASP A 232 -0.56 12.88 -1.42
N LEU A 233 -0.42 11.98 -2.39
CA LEU A 233 -1.55 11.51 -3.20
C LEU A 233 -2.59 10.76 -2.36
N VAL A 234 -2.17 9.88 -1.46
CA VAL A 234 -3.05 9.15 -0.55
C VAL A 234 -3.81 10.12 0.36
N ALA A 235 -3.15 11.11 0.94
CA ALA A 235 -3.79 12.12 1.80
C ALA A 235 -4.82 12.96 1.02
N PHE A 236 -4.53 13.35 -0.23
CA PHE A 236 -5.50 14.01 -1.11
C PHE A 236 -6.72 13.11 -1.35
N LEU A 237 -6.51 11.85 -1.71
CA LEU A 237 -7.60 10.89 -1.99
C LEU A 237 -8.44 10.56 -0.75
N ALA A 238 -7.83 10.63 0.44
CA ALA A 238 -8.53 10.45 1.71
C ALA A 238 -9.42 11.66 2.07
N SER A 239 -9.10 12.83 1.55
CA SER A 239 -9.78 14.09 1.91
C SER A 239 -11.13 14.29 1.19
N ALA A 240 -11.88 15.30 1.66
CA ALA A 240 -13.12 15.76 1.03
C ALA A 240 -12.90 16.36 -0.37
N ARG A 241 -11.67 16.80 -0.69
CA ARG A 241 -11.30 17.31 -2.02
C ARG A 241 -11.42 16.26 -3.12
N ALA A 242 -11.36 14.97 -2.75
CA ALA A 242 -11.54 13.84 -3.64
C ALA A 242 -12.95 13.23 -3.59
N ALA A 243 -13.95 13.96 -3.11
CA ALA A 243 -15.31 13.46 -2.84
C ALA A 243 -16.00 12.78 -4.05
N SER A 244 -15.70 13.21 -5.28
CA SER A 244 -16.25 12.63 -6.51
C SER A 244 -15.39 11.51 -7.10
N ILE A 245 -14.32 11.10 -6.40
CA ILE A 245 -13.37 10.12 -6.89
C ILE A 245 -13.63 8.77 -6.24
N THR A 246 -14.07 7.79 -7.02
CA THR A 246 -14.24 6.39 -6.63
C THR A 246 -14.09 5.45 -7.82
N GLY A 247 -13.68 4.20 -7.57
CA GLY A 247 -13.56 3.16 -8.60
C GLY A 247 -12.46 3.38 -9.62
N THR A 248 -11.61 4.39 -9.43
CA THR A 248 -10.51 4.72 -10.33
C THR A 248 -9.16 4.32 -9.75
N GLU A 249 -8.14 4.42 -10.58
CA GLU A 249 -6.75 4.14 -10.27
C GLU A 249 -5.89 5.34 -10.58
N TYR A 250 -4.95 5.61 -9.72
CA TYR A 250 -3.92 6.62 -9.88
C TYR A 250 -2.56 5.95 -9.97
N VAL A 251 -1.97 5.99 -11.15
CA VAL A 251 -0.60 5.53 -11.39
C VAL A 251 0.35 6.66 -10.98
N ILE A 252 1.37 6.30 -10.18
CA ILE A 252 2.42 7.22 -9.75
C ILE A 252 3.77 6.50 -9.93
N ASP A 253 4.31 6.56 -11.14
CA ASP A 253 5.42 5.72 -11.60
C ASP A 253 6.50 6.46 -12.39
N GLY A 254 6.40 7.79 -12.47
CA GLY A 254 7.32 8.61 -13.23
C GLY A 254 7.25 8.38 -14.75
N GLY A 255 6.16 7.77 -15.24
CA GLY A 255 5.93 7.47 -16.66
C GLY A 255 6.48 6.10 -17.10
N THR A 256 6.77 5.19 -16.16
CA THR A 256 7.35 3.86 -16.45
C THR A 256 6.43 3.00 -17.31
N VAL A 257 5.11 3.03 -17.06
CA VAL A 257 4.14 2.26 -17.87
C VAL A 257 3.98 2.93 -19.22
N PRO A 258 4.26 2.24 -20.33
CA PRO A 258 4.28 2.86 -21.67
C PRO A 258 2.90 2.98 -22.33
N THR A 259 1.84 2.52 -21.66
CA THR A 259 0.46 2.52 -22.19
C THR A 259 -0.48 3.38 -21.35
N VAL A 260 -1.56 3.84 -21.96
CA VAL A 260 -2.66 4.57 -21.32
C VAL A 260 -3.71 3.63 -20.77
#